data_d3b2fa7563783f66cf3f88b1036f7ff1
#
_entry.id   d3b2fa7563783f66cf3f88b1036f7ff1
#
_cell.length_a   1.000
_cell.length_b   1.000
_cell.length_c   1.000
_cell.angle_alpha   90.00
_cell.angle_beta   90.00
_cell.angle_gamma   90.00
#
_symmetry.space_group_name_H-M   'P 1'
#
loop_
_entity.id
_entity.type
_entity.pdbx_description
1 polymer ?
#
loop_
_entity_poly.entity_id
_entity_poly.type
_entity_poly.pdbx_seq_one_letter_code
_entity_poly.pdbx_strand_id
1 'polypeptide(L)'
;MDINVPDLVANSALKFCRFLNCMNLNNIDEKIYFDFGNVRTCDPFPMLIVSHEIRNRVNEINRLNCYARNCNNTYANYMKFFKACGLNQGEEVEISRGNSKYSCITKMSVTDLKKEGIQNYDVIQEVIDKKAKIMASIVAQGNSEFEKWLSYVIREIIRNIP
;
A
#
# COMPACT_ATOMS: atom_id res chain seq x y z
N MET A 1 -20.76 -12.26 -3.31
CA MET A 1 -20.66 -11.19 -4.34
C MET A 1 -19.23 -11.16 -4.89
N ASP A 2 -19.04 -11.06 -6.23
CA ASP A 2 -17.73 -11.00 -6.85
C ASP A 2 -17.48 -9.60 -7.42
N ILE A 3 -16.30 -9.01 -7.12
CA ILE A 3 -15.85 -7.70 -7.57
C ILE A 3 -14.58 -7.90 -8.41
N ASN A 4 -14.67 -7.69 -9.71
CA ASN A 4 -13.53 -7.81 -10.63
C ASN A 4 -12.63 -6.58 -10.52
N VAL A 5 -11.38 -6.78 -10.16
CA VAL A 5 -10.36 -5.73 -10.13
C VAL A 5 -9.73 -5.62 -11.53
N PRO A 6 -9.76 -4.45 -12.16
CA PRO A 6 -9.20 -4.26 -13.50
C PRO A 6 -7.67 -4.13 -13.46
N ASP A 7 -7.07 -4.00 -14.63
CA ASP A 7 -5.66 -3.60 -14.75
C ASP A 7 -5.37 -2.34 -13.93
N LEU A 8 -4.24 -2.34 -13.24
CA LEU A 8 -3.82 -1.26 -12.34
C LEU A 8 -3.04 -0.19 -13.10
N VAL A 9 -3.71 0.41 -14.09
CA VAL A 9 -3.25 1.59 -14.83
C VAL A 9 -4.16 2.78 -14.53
N ALA A 10 -3.68 4.01 -14.71
CA ALA A 10 -4.31 5.21 -14.16
C ALA A 10 -5.82 5.32 -14.44
N ASN A 11 -6.24 5.16 -15.71
CA ASN A 11 -7.65 5.31 -16.08
C ASN A 11 -8.55 4.21 -15.50
N SER A 12 -8.09 2.97 -15.49
CA SER A 12 -8.84 1.82 -14.95
C SER A 12 -8.94 1.90 -13.44
N ALA A 13 -7.85 2.26 -12.77
CA ALA A 13 -7.82 2.43 -11.32
C ALA A 13 -8.79 3.50 -10.84
N LEU A 14 -8.83 4.67 -11.46
CA LEU A 14 -9.75 5.75 -11.10
C LEU A 14 -11.22 5.37 -11.31
N LYS A 15 -11.54 4.67 -12.41
CA LYS A 15 -12.90 4.17 -12.66
C LYS A 15 -13.30 3.15 -11.61
N PHE A 16 -12.39 2.24 -11.25
CA PHE A 16 -12.61 1.22 -10.25
C PHE A 16 -12.84 1.83 -8.86
N CYS A 17 -12.02 2.79 -8.44
CA CYS A 17 -12.22 3.48 -7.17
C CYS A 17 -13.58 4.21 -7.11
N ARG A 18 -13.98 4.90 -8.19
CA ARG A 18 -15.31 5.51 -8.28
C ARG A 18 -16.42 4.47 -8.17
N PHE A 19 -16.28 3.34 -8.87
CA PHE A 19 -17.22 2.24 -8.79
C PHE A 19 -17.37 1.72 -7.34
N LEU A 20 -16.25 1.45 -6.64
CA LEU A 20 -16.26 1.03 -5.25
C LEU A 20 -16.94 2.08 -4.35
N ASN A 21 -16.68 3.36 -4.57
CA ASN A 21 -17.28 4.45 -3.79
C ASN A 21 -18.79 4.58 -3.99
N CYS A 22 -19.32 4.18 -5.15
CA CYS A 22 -20.75 4.19 -5.42
C CYS A 22 -21.48 2.94 -4.87
N MET A 23 -20.74 1.90 -4.46
CA MET A 23 -21.36 0.68 -3.93
C MET A 23 -21.82 0.90 -2.50
N ASN A 24 -23.09 0.61 -2.23
CA ASN A 24 -23.60 0.55 -0.86
C ASN A 24 -23.33 -0.85 -0.29
N LEU A 25 -22.25 -0.95 0.48
CA LEU A 25 -21.81 -2.23 1.07
C LEU A 25 -22.29 -2.42 2.52
N ASN A 26 -23.09 -1.51 3.06
CA ASN A 26 -23.44 -1.46 4.49
C ASN A 26 -24.40 -2.58 4.97
N ASN A 27 -24.94 -3.39 4.06
CA ASN A 27 -25.92 -4.44 4.39
C ASN A 27 -25.55 -5.80 3.76
N ILE A 28 -24.29 -6.06 3.50
CA ILE A 28 -23.87 -7.31 2.86
C ILE A 28 -23.41 -8.29 3.96
N ASP A 29 -24.32 -9.16 4.39
CA ASP A 29 -23.98 -10.35 5.19
C ASP A 29 -23.26 -11.44 4.37
N GLU A 30 -23.16 -11.24 3.05
CA GLU A 30 -22.55 -12.17 2.13
C GLU A 30 -21.02 -12.00 2.02
N LYS A 31 -20.36 -13.11 1.67
CA LYS A 31 -18.92 -13.09 1.35
C LYS A 31 -18.65 -12.28 0.09
N ILE A 32 -17.69 -11.36 0.19
CA ILE A 32 -17.22 -10.53 -0.92
C ILE A 32 -15.86 -11.06 -1.40
N TYR A 33 -15.76 -11.26 -2.69
CA TYR A 33 -14.53 -11.72 -3.33
C TYR A 33 -14.02 -10.65 -4.28
N PHE A 34 -12.81 -10.12 -4.01
CA PHE A 34 -12.07 -9.29 -4.94
C PHE A 34 -11.28 -10.22 -5.88
N ASP A 35 -11.67 -10.24 -7.15
CA ASP A 35 -11.04 -11.08 -8.17
C ASP A 35 -9.99 -10.28 -8.94
N PHE A 36 -8.73 -10.70 -8.81
CA PHE A 36 -7.57 -10.07 -9.44
C PHE A 36 -7.14 -10.78 -10.73
N GLY A 37 -7.95 -11.69 -11.26
CA GLY A 37 -7.62 -12.45 -12.46
C GLY A 37 -7.40 -11.60 -13.71
N ASN A 38 -7.97 -10.41 -13.76
CA ASN A 38 -7.81 -9.46 -14.86
C ASN A 38 -6.62 -8.49 -14.69
N VAL A 39 -5.92 -8.54 -13.55
CA VAL A 39 -4.77 -7.66 -13.28
C VAL A 39 -3.53 -8.19 -14.00
N ARG A 40 -3.27 -7.68 -15.19
CA ARG A 40 -2.09 -8.02 -16.02
C ARG A 40 -1.01 -6.96 -15.90
N THR A 41 -1.41 -5.69 -15.93
CA THR A 41 -0.51 -4.53 -15.85
C THR A 41 -0.67 -3.83 -14.51
N CYS A 42 0.45 -3.46 -13.88
CA CYS A 42 0.48 -2.81 -12.58
C CYS A 42 1.44 -1.64 -12.60
N ASP A 43 0.90 -0.42 -12.49
CA ASP A 43 1.69 0.79 -12.26
C ASP A 43 1.73 1.11 -10.76
N PRO A 44 2.84 1.59 -10.20
CA PRO A 44 3.00 1.80 -8.76
C PRO A 44 1.94 2.73 -8.15
N PHE A 45 1.64 3.87 -8.78
CA PHE A 45 0.69 4.83 -8.26
C PHE A 45 -0.77 4.31 -8.29
N PRO A 46 -1.29 3.74 -9.39
CA PRO A 46 -2.55 3.01 -9.40
C PRO A 46 -2.65 1.92 -8.35
N MET A 47 -1.60 1.15 -8.12
CA MET A 47 -1.58 0.13 -7.05
C MET A 47 -1.79 0.75 -5.66
N LEU A 48 -1.15 1.88 -5.35
CA LEU A 48 -1.32 2.57 -4.08
C LEU A 48 -2.78 3.02 -3.88
N ILE A 49 -3.37 3.67 -4.87
CA ILE A 49 -4.76 4.18 -4.79
C ILE A 49 -5.74 3.02 -4.63
N VAL A 50 -5.64 2.00 -5.46
CA VAL A 50 -6.56 0.86 -5.43
C VAL A 50 -6.40 0.06 -4.14
N SER A 51 -5.17 -0.15 -3.65
CA SER A 51 -4.97 -0.85 -2.37
C SER A 51 -5.55 -0.09 -1.19
N HIS A 52 -5.43 1.24 -1.19
CA HIS A 52 -6.02 2.10 -0.17
C HIS A 52 -7.55 2.01 -0.19
N GLU A 53 -8.15 2.13 -1.37
CA GLU A 53 -9.59 2.10 -1.54
C GLU A 53 -10.19 0.74 -1.14
N ILE A 54 -9.61 -0.36 -1.61
CA ILE A 54 -10.04 -1.71 -1.20
C ILE A 54 -9.94 -1.86 0.32
N ARG A 55 -8.82 -1.41 0.93
CA ARG A 55 -8.63 -1.49 2.38
C ARG A 55 -9.70 -0.70 3.15
N ASN A 56 -10.03 0.51 2.70
CA ASN A 56 -11.07 1.32 3.33
C ASN A 56 -12.39 0.58 3.30
N ARG A 57 -12.77 0.00 2.15
CA ARG A 57 -14.00 -0.79 2.02
C ARG A 57 -13.99 -2.05 2.87
N VAL A 58 -12.87 -2.77 2.92
CA VAL A 58 -12.71 -3.95 3.79
C VAL A 58 -12.84 -3.60 5.27
N ASN A 59 -12.40 -2.41 5.68
CA ASN A 59 -12.55 -1.95 7.06
C ASN A 59 -13.99 -1.51 7.40
N GLU A 60 -14.72 -0.95 6.43
CA GLU A 60 -16.14 -0.57 6.57
C GLU A 60 -17.05 -1.82 6.65
N ILE A 61 -16.68 -2.86 5.91
CA ILE A 61 -17.33 -4.15 5.93
C ILE A 61 -16.60 -5.02 6.97
N ASN A 62 -17.26 -6.00 7.54
CA ASN A 62 -16.57 -6.97 8.37
C ASN A 62 -15.44 -7.66 7.56
N ARG A 63 -14.17 -7.41 7.93
CA ARG A 63 -12.97 -7.97 7.27
C ARG A 63 -13.03 -9.50 7.10
N LEU A 64 -13.73 -10.21 7.98
CA LEU A 64 -13.90 -11.65 7.93
C LEU A 64 -14.70 -12.14 6.72
N ASN A 65 -15.43 -11.24 6.06
CA ASN A 65 -16.27 -11.55 4.90
C ASN A 65 -15.62 -11.13 3.57
N CYS A 66 -14.38 -10.58 3.59
CA CYS A 66 -13.69 -10.09 2.39
C CYS A 66 -12.51 -11.01 2.04
N TYR A 67 -12.50 -11.50 0.82
CA TYR A 67 -11.50 -12.45 0.32
C TYR A 67 -10.90 -11.97 -0.99
N ALA A 68 -9.65 -12.39 -1.25
CA ALA A 68 -9.01 -12.21 -2.54
C ALA A 68 -9.04 -13.53 -3.35
N ARG A 69 -9.18 -13.41 -4.68
CA ARG A 69 -9.06 -14.53 -5.62
C ARG A 69 -8.12 -14.18 -6.76
N ASN A 70 -7.50 -15.21 -7.35
CA ASN A 70 -6.66 -15.07 -8.55
C ASN A 70 -5.50 -14.08 -8.39
N CYS A 71 -4.84 -14.08 -7.23
CA CYS A 71 -3.70 -13.21 -6.89
C CYS A 71 -2.40 -13.65 -7.58
N ASN A 72 -2.43 -13.85 -8.90
CA ASN A 72 -1.34 -14.50 -9.64
C ASN A 72 -0.32 -13.51 -10.22
N ASN A 73 -0.54 -12.19 -10.12
CA ASN A 73 0.38 -11.21 -10.67
C ASN A 73 1.66 -11.13 -9.84
N THR A 74 2.78 -11.58 -10.41
CA THR A 74 4.09 -11.65 -9.73
C THR A 74 4.58 -10.29 -9.26
N TYR A 75 4.42 -9.23 -10.07
CA TYR A 75 4.84 -7.88 -9.69
C TYR A 75 4.00 -7.31 -8.55
N ALA A 76 2.69 -7.51 -8.60
CA ALA A 76 1.79 -7.09 -7.52
C ALA A 76 2.11 -7.82 -6.19
N ASN A 77 2.42 -9.11 -6.25
CA ASN A 77 2.89 -9.88 -5.09
C ASN A 77 4.21 -9.32 -4.55
N TYR A 78 5.18 -9.10 -5.43
CA TYR A 78 6.49 -8.55 -5.09
C TYR A 78 6.38 -7.18 -4.41
N MET A 79 5.47 -6.32 -4.89
CA MET A 79 5.18 -5.00 -4.31
C MET A 79 4.29 -5.06 -3.05
N LYS A 80 3.90 -6.25 -2.59
CA LYS A 80 2.99 -6.48 -1.45
C LYS A 80 1.61 -5.84 -1.61
N PHE A 81 1.15 -5.70 -2.85
CA PHE A 81 -0.11 -5.07 -3.17
C PHE A 81 -1.31 -5.76 -2.50
N PHE A 82 -1.40 -7.09 -2.59
CA PHE A 82 -2.52 -7.84 -2.00
C PHE A 82 -2.56 -7.71 -0.48
N LYS A 83 -1.40 -7.69 0.20
CA LYS A 83 -1.30 -7.39 1.63
C LYS A 83 -1.74 -5.96 1.94
N ALA A 84 -1.39 -5.01 1.06
CA ALA A 84 -1.78 -3.61 1.19
C ALA A 84 -3.30 -3.43 1.11
N CYS A 85 -4.02 -4.25 0.33
CA CYS A 85 -5.48 -4.24 0.26
C CYS A 85 -6.16 -4.66 1.59
N GLY A 86 -5.43 -5.24 2.54
CA GLY A 86 -5.99 -5.67 3.82
C GLY A 86 -6.80 -6.97 3.76
N LEU A 87 -6.75 -7.69 2.64
CA LEU A 87 -7.43 -8.96 2.43
C LEU A 87 -6.64 -10.11 3.11
N ASN A 88 -7.36 -11.15 3.55
CA ASN A 88 -6.79 -12.27 4.29
C ASN A 88 -5.98 -13.26 3.44
N GLN A 89 -5.69 -12.93 2.20
CA GLN A 89 -4.90 -13.75 1.28
C GLN A 89 -3.77 -12.93 0.67
N GLY A 90 -2.67 -13.55 0.55
CA GLY A 90 -1.39 -13.12 0.03
C GLY A 90 -0.35 -13.90 0.78
N GLU A 91 0.53 -14.62 0.09
CA GLU A 91 1.66 -15.25 0.73
C GLU A 91 2.36 -14.21 1.60
N GLU A 92 2.73 -14.60 2.82
CA GLU A 92 3.74 -13.88 3.59
C GLU A 92 5.06 -14.03 2.82
N VAL A 93 5.21 -13.23 1.79
CA VAL A 93 6.51 -13.07 1.16
C VAL A 93 7.41 -12.60 2.29
N GLU A 94 8.38 -13.43 2.65
CA GLU A 94 9.47 -13.10 3.54
C GLU A 94 9.85 -11.64 3.30
N ILE A 95 10.01 -10.90 4.37
CA ILE A 95 10.18 -9.46 4.40
C ILE A 95 11.09 -9.00 3.26
N SER A 96 10.53 -8.80 2.09
CA SER A 96 11.20 -8.09 1.02
C SER A 96 11.36 -6.66 1.53
N ARG A 97 12.52 -6.36 2.09
CA ARG A 97 12.84 -5.04 2.64
C ARG A 97 12.95 -3.97 1.56
N GLY A 98 12.63 -4.31 0.31
CA GLY A 98 12.97 -3.50 -0.82
C GLY A 98 14.47 -3.64 -1.15
N ASN A 99 14.94 -2.85 -2.08
CA ASN A 99 16.37 -2.71 -2.39
C ASN A 99 16.65 -1.26 -2.79
N SER A 100 17.86 -0.98 -3.26
CA SER A 100 18.26 0.36 -3.70
C SER A 100 17.46 0.92 -4.89
N LYS A 101 16.61 0.12 -5.52
CA LYS A 101 15.85 0.50 -6.72
C LYS A 101 14.34 0.58 -6.52
N TYR A 102 13.81 0.02 -5.45
CA TYR A 102 12.37 0.03 -5.17
C TYR A 102 12.05 -0.12 -3.68
N SER A 103 10.86 0.35 -3.28
CA SER A 103 10.25 0.10 -1.98
C SER A 103 8.90 -0.58 -2.16
N CYS A 104 8.63 -1.59 -1.34
CA CYS A 104 7.30 -2.19 -1.30
C CYS A 104 6.26 -1.20 -0.78
N ILE A 105 4.99 -1.42 -1.11
CA ILE A 105 3.89 -0.70 -0.48
C ILE A 105 3.94 -0.96 1.02
N THR A 106 4.14 0.09 1.79
CA THR A 106 4.32 0.02 3.24
C THR A 106 3.33 0.95 3.92
N LYS A 107 2.61 0.43 4.91
CA LYS A 107 1.79 1.26 5.79
C LYS A 107 2.68 1.77 6.92
N MET A 108 2.61 3.07 7.19
CA MET A 108 3.21 3.68 8.37
C MET A 108 2.12 4.24 9.28
N SER A 109 2.24 4.00 10.57
CA SER A 109 1.41 4.64 11.59
C SER A 109 2.29 5.26 12.67
N VAL A 110 1.78 6.28 13.35
CA VAL A 110 2.49 6.92 14.47
C VAL A 110 2.83 5.89 15.56
N THR A 111 1.93 4.94 15.80
CA THR A 111 2.15 3.87 16.79
C THR A 111 3.31 2.96 16.40
N ASP A 112 3.43 2.60 15.11
CA ASP A 112 4.53 1.75 14.63
C ASP A 112 5.86 2.49 14.69
N LEU A 113 5.88 3.79 14.34
CA LEU A 113 7.08 4.64 14.44
C LEU A 113 7.55 4.78 15.90
N LYS A 114 6.62 4.95 16.85
CA LYS A 114 6.95 4.99 18.28
C LYS A 114 7.52 3.69 18.78
N LYS A 115 6.92 2.54 18.40
CA LYS A 115 7.43 1.21 18.77
C LYS A 115 8.84 0.98 18.22
N GLU A 116 9.08 1.35 16.97
CA GLU A 116 10.40 1.22 16.34
C GLU A 116 11.43 2.10 17.04
N GLY A 117 11.07 3.33 17.42
CA GLY A 117 11.95 4.20 18.21
C GLY A 117 12.33 3.57 19.54
N ILE A 118 11.37 3.03 20.30
CA ILE A 118 11.64 2.36 21.56
C ILE A 118 12.56 1.14 21.37
N GLN A 119 12.32 0.32 20.34
CA GLN A 119 13.12 -0.87 20.07
C GLN A 119 14.58 -0.55 19.71
N ASN A 120 14.80 0.56 19.01
CA ASN A 120 16.12 0.96 18.54
C ASN A 120 16.82 1.99 19.44
N TYR A 121 16.19 2.37 20.57
CA TYR A 121 16.65 3.46 21.45
C TYR A 121 16.77 4.82 20.71
N ASP A 122 15.99 5.00 19.65
CA ASP A 122 15.91 6.23 18.86
C ASP A 122 14.71 7.08 19.31
N VAL A 123 14.83 8.39 19.21
CA VAL A 123 13.65 9.25 19.30
C VAL A 123 12.84 9.16 18.01
N ILE A 124 11.52 9.29 18.09
CA ILE A 124 10.61 9.15 16.93
C ILE A 124 11.05 10.00 15.74
N GLN A 125 11.65 11.15 15.99
CA GLN A 125 12.16 12.07 14.99
C GLN A 125 13.26 11.45 14.14
N GLU A 126 14.19 10.74 14.79
CA GLU A 126 15.31 10.04 14.12
C GLU A 126 14.79 8.87 13.28
N VAL A 127 13.77 8.15 13.74
CA VAL A 127 13.12 7.09 12.97
C VAL A 127 12.48 7.65 11.70
N ILE A 128 11.78 8.79 11.81
CA ILE A 128 11.18 9.49 10.65
C ILE A 128 12.27 9.93 9.68
N ASP A 129 13.35 10.54 10.16
CA ASP A 129 14.44 11.03 9.33
C ASP A 129 15.15 9.87 8.61
N LYS A 130 15.41 8.75 9.28
CA LYS A 130 15.99 7.54 8.69
C LYS A 130 15.08 6.98 7.57
N LYS A 131 13.78 6.86 7.81
CA LYS A 131 12.82 6.36 6.80
C LYS A 131 12.70 7.29 5.60
N ALA A 132 12.60 8.60 5.84
CA ALA A 132 12.53 9.59 4.78
C ALA A 132 13.78 9.55 3.89
N LYS A 133 14.97 9.42 4.48
CA LYS A 133 16.23 9.31 3.76
C LYS A 133 16.30 8.04 2.91
N ILE A 134 15.91 6.89 3.45
CA ILE A 134 15.87 5.63 2.70
C ILE A 134 14.94 5.74 1.49
N MET A 135 13.74 6.29 1.66
CA MET A 135 12.79 6.47 0.56
C MET A 135 13.32 7.44 -0.50
N ALA A 136 13.92 8.55 -0.06
CA ALA A 136 14.49 9.53 -0.96
C ALA A 136 15.65 8.97 -1.78
N SER A 137 16.54 8.16 -1.18
CA SER A 137 17.67 7.56 -1.87
C SER A 137 17.25 6.62 -3.02
N ILE A 138 16.16 5.88 -2.83
CA ILE A 138 15.59 5.00 -3.87
C ILE A 138 15.17 5.80 -5.11
N VAL A 139 14.51 6.94 -4.90
CA VAL A 139 13.99 7.79 -5.98
C VAL A 139 15.09 8.62 -6.61
N ALA A 140 16.02 9.12 -5.81
CA ALA A 140 17.09 10.01 -6.25
C ALA A 140 18.18 9.32 -7.09
N GLN A 141 18.30 7.99 -6.98
CA GLN A 141 19.23 7.17 -7.79
C GLN A 141 20.66 7.74 -7.87
N GLY A 142 21.16 8.24 -6.73
CA GLY A 142 22.53 8.80 -6.63
C GLY A 142 22.62 10.31 -6.84
N ASN A 143 21.54 11.02 -7.16
CA ASN A 143 21.55 12.49 -7.17
C ASN A 143 21.43 13.02 -5.74
N SER A 144 22.54 13.41 -5.13
CA SER A 144 22.62 13.80 -3.71
C SER A 144 21.82 15.07 -3.37
N GLU A 145 21.71 16.02 -4.29
CA GLU A 145 20.94 17.26 -4.08
C GLU A 145 19.43 16.97 -4.09
N PHE A 146 18.99 16.19 -5.08
CA PHE A 146 17.60 15.76 -5.17
C PHE A 146 17.20 14.86 -3.99
N GLU A 147 18.12 13.98 -3.52
CA GLU A 147 17.90 13.14 -2.33
C GLU A 147 17.64 13.99 -1.08
N LYS A 148 18.46 15.02 -0.84
CA LYS A 148 18.29 15.93 0.31
C LYS A 148 16.93 16.62 0.27
N TRP A 149 16.58 17.19 -0.87
CA TRP A 149 15.30 17.87 -1.06
C TRP A 149 14.12 16.92 -0.87
N LEU A 150 14.15 15.75 -1.50
CA LEU A 150 13.09 14.76 -1.42
C LEU A 150 12.96 14.18 -0.01
N SER A 151 14.08 13.95 0.68
CA SER A 151 14.08 13.50 2.08
C SER A 151 13.37 14.50 3.00
N TYR A 152 13.59 15.79 2.78
CA TYR A 152 12.88 16.84 3.51
C TYR A 152 11.36 16.75 3.27
N VAL A 153 10.93 16.66 2.01
CA VAL A 153 9.49 16.58 1.65
C VAL A 153 8.84 15.34 2.25
N ILE A 154 9.48 14.16 2.12
CA ILE A 154 8.95 12.91 2.67
C ILE A 154 8.85 12.98 4.19
N ARG A 155 9.86 13.55 4.86
CA ARG A 155 9.84 13.77 6.31
C ARG A 155 8.63 14.58 6.75
N GLU A 156 8.36 15.70 6.08
CA GLU A 156 7.22 16.55 6.41
C GLU A 156 5.88 15.84 6.15
N ILE A 157 5.79 15.01 5.09
CA ILE A 157 4.60 14.18 4.86
C ILE A 157 4.40 13.19 6.01
N ILE A 158 5.46 12.49 6.45
CA ILE A 158 5.35 11.51 7.54
C ILE A 158 4.98 12.17 8.86
N ARG A 159 5.52 13.37 9.16
CA ARG A 159 5.20 14.14 10.38
C ARG A 159 3.74 14.56 10.45
N ASN A 160 3.10 14.80 9.33
CA ASN A 160 1.72 15.25 9.23
C ASN A 160 0.72 14.09 9.09
N ILE A 161 1.13 12.83 9.29
CA ILE A 161 0.21 11.68 9.38
C ILE A 161 -0.57 11.82 10.69
N PRO A 162 -1.93 11.81 10.64
CA PRO A 162 -2.78 11.94 11.82
C PRO A 162 -2.70 10.75 12.78
#